data_924196549daf6cb31b090e9f324ea4c2
#
_entry.id   924196549daf6cb31b090e9f324ea4c2
#
_cell.length_a   1.000
_cell.length_b   1.000
_cell.length_c   1.000
_cell.angle_alpha   90.00
_cell.angle_beta   90.00
_cell.angle_gamma   90.00
#
_symmetry.space_group_name_H-M   'P 1'
#
loop_
_entity.id
_entity.type
_entity.pdbx_description
1 polymer ?
#
loop_
_entity_poly.entity_id
_entity_poly.type
_entity_poly.pdbx_seq_one_letter_code
_entity_poly.pdbx_strand_id
1 'polypeptide(L)'
;MAWLLAAAAIAVALVGGYALAGGTDYKPDASPDPCAPYHWPDGVSGTTAITEQVGLSALGGAACDLGVSREELTLAFADQGRLDAFEKKHGFSKGRVNEAARAGLNRAVDEGEQAGAFNSVEAFLLHAAIGLAPIDKLISYVRQYLS
;
A
#
# COMPACT_ATOMS: atom_id res chain seq x y z
N MET A 1 -29.74 -7.67 36.13
CA MET A 1 -28.57 -6.99 36.72
C MET A 1 -27.35 -7.92 36.88
N ALA A 2 -27.50 -9.16 37.37
CA ALA A 2 -26.36 -10.08 37.56
C ALA A 2 -25.56 -10.38 36.29
N TRP A 3 -26.19 -10.48 35.12
CA TRP A 3 -25.51 -10.71 33.83
C TRP A 3 -24.61 -9.56 33.40
N LEU A 4 -24.99 -8.32 33.66
CA LEU A 4 -24.17 -7.14 33.35
C LEU A 4 -22.91 -7.09 34.22
N LEU A 5 -23.03 -7.47 35.48
CA LEU A 5 -21.90 -7.55 36.41
C LEU A 5 -20.93 -8.67 36.02
N ALA A 6 -21.47 -9.84 35.60
CA ALA A 6 -20.64 -10.93 35.10
C ALA A 6 -19.88 -10.56 33.81
N ALA A 7 -20.57 -9.92 32.85
CA ALA A 7 -19.94 -9.46 31.62
C ALA A 7 -18.86 -8.41 31.89
N ALA A 8 -19.10 -7.47 32.78
CA ALA A 8 -18.11 -6.46 33.17
C ALA A 8 -16.89 -7.11 33.87
N ALA A 9 -17.08 -8.08 34.74
CA ALA A 9 -15.99 -8.80 35.40
C ALA A 9 -15.12 -9.57 34.38
N ILE A 10 -15.75 -10.23 33.38
CA ILE A 10 -15.04 -10.94 32.32
C ILE A 10 -14.23 -9.94 31.47
N ALA A 11 -14.82 -8.81 31.07
CA ALA A 11 -14.12 -7.80 30.30
C ALA A 11 -12.90 -7.22 31.04
N VAL A 12 -13.04 -6.94 32.34
CA VAL A 12 -11.92 -6.46 33.17
C VAL A 12 -10.85 -7.54 33.32
N ALA A 13 -11.22 -8.80 33.48
CA ALA A 13 -10.27 -9.92 33.57
C ALA A 13 -9.49 -10.11 32.25
N LEU A 14 -10.16 -9.99 31.10
CA LEU A 14 -9.52 -10.09 29.76
C LEU A 14 -8.56 -8.92 29.50
N VAL A 15 -8.97 -7.70 29.79
CA VAL A 15 -8.11 -6.52 29.62
C VAL A 15 -6.95 -6.54 30.60
N GLY A 16 -7.19 -6.91 31.85
CA GLY A 16 -6.14 -7.07 32.88
C GLY A 16 -5.17 -8.20 32.51
N GLY A 17 -5.68 -9.33 32.05
CA GLY A 17 -4.85 -10.46 31.58
C GLY A 17 -3.99 -10.08 30.37
N TYR A 18 -4.57 -9.36 29.41
CA TYR A 18 -3.83 -8.82 28.25
C TYR A 18 -2.71 -7.85 28.66
N ALA A 19 -2.99 -6.95 29.59
CA ALA A 19 -1.99 -6.01 30.10
C ALA A 19 -0.84 -6.72 30.84
N LEU A 20 -1.17 -7.71 31.69
CA LEU A 20 -0.18 -8.51 32.43
C LEU A 20 0.65 -9.43 31.51
N ALA A 21 0.09 -9.85 30.39
CA ALA A 21 0.79 -10.63 29.37
C ALA A 21 1.70 -9.79 28.46
N GLY A 22 1.92 -8.50 28.75
CA GLY A 22 2.76 -7.60 27.95
C GLY A 22 2.05 -6.95 26.76
N GLY A 23 0.72 -7.04 26.68
CA GLY A 23 -0.05 -6.46 25.59
C GLY A 23 0.01 -4.93 25.53
N THR A 24 0.42 -4.27 26.61
CA THR A 24 0.68 -2.82 26.66
C THR A 24 2.08 -2.44 26.14
N ASP A 25 2.99 -3.42 26.02
CA ASP A 25 4.37 -3.20 25.57
C ASP A 25 4.52 -3.41 24.07
N TYR A 26 3.39 -3.66 23.36
CA TYR A 26 3.41 -3.78 21.90
C TYR A 26 3.88 -2.46 21.29
N LYS A 27 5.09 -2.51 20.76
CA LYS A 27 5.63 -1.47 19.89
C LYS A 27 5.44 -1.97 18.46
N PRO A 28 4.57 -1.35 17.65
CA PRO A 28 4.49 -1.70 16.25
C PRO A 28 5.88 -1.55 15.63
N ASP A 29 6.30 -2.52 14.85
CA ASP A 29 7.52 -2.38 14.05
C ASP A 29 7.44 -1.10 13.24
N ALA A 30 8.57 -0.40 13.13
CA ALA A 30 8.62 0.79 12.26
C ALA A 30 8.19 0.38 10.86
N SER A 31 7.31 1.18 10.24
CA SER A 31 6.92 0.94 8.84
C SER A 31 8.18 0.78 8.00
N PRO A 32 8.27 -0.28 7.18
CA PRO A 32 9.41 -0.48 6.30
C PRO A 32 9.65 0.75 5.44
N ASP A 33 10.92 1.09 5.24
CA ASP A 33 11.31 2.20 4.36
C ASP A 33 10.69 1.99 2.96
N PRO A 34 9.80 2.87 2.49
CA PRO A 34 9.18 2.72 1.18
C PRO A 34 10.19 2.82 0.03
N CYS A 35 11.36 3.42 0.29
CA CYS A 35 12.43 3.54 -0.69
C CYS A 35 13.34 2.31 -0.74
N ALA A 36 13.29 1.42 0.26
CA ALA A 36 14.02 0.17 0.20
C ALA A 36 13.55 -0.67 -1.00
N PRO A 37 14.46 -1.37 -1.72
CA PRO A 37 14.09 -2.28 -2.78
C PRO A 37 13.06 -3.30 -2.29
N TYR A 38 11.97 -3.47 -3.04
CA TYR A 38 11.00 -4.51 -2.74
C TYR A 38 11.45 -5.79 -3.45
N HIS A 39 11.75 -6.81 -2.66
CA HIS A 39 12.14 -8.11 -3.20
C HIS A 39 10.89 -8.96 -3.42
N TRP A 40 10.64 -9.30 -4.67
CA TRP A 40 9.59 -10.24 -5.02
C TRP A 40 9.95 -11.64 -4.51
N PRO A 41 8.97 -12.42 -4.00
CA PRO A 41 9.23 -13.79 -3.65
C PRO A 41 9.71 -14.62 -4.85
N ASP A 42 10.60 -15.58 -4.60
CA ASP A 42 11.08 -16.47 -5.67
C ASP A 42 9.93 -17.27 -6.28
N GLY A 43 9.95 -17.41 -7.61
CA GLY A 43 8.99 -18.24 -8.34
C GLY A 43 7.58 -17.64 -8.46
N VAL A 44 7.43 -16.34 -8.26
CA VAL A 44 6.14 -15.65 -8.51
C VAL A 44 5.70 -15.92 -9.95
N SER A 45 4.56 -16.58 -10.10
CA SER A 45 3.98 -16.91 -11.39
C SER A 45 2.45 -16.90 -11.32
N GLY A 46 1.83 -16.69 -12.47
CA GLY A 46 0.37 -16.56 -12.56
C GLY A 46 -0.11 -15.12 -12.36
N THR A 47 -1.14 -14.75 -13.08
CA THR A 47 -1.63 -13.37 -13.20
C THR A 47 -1.97 -12.74 -11.85
N THR A 48 -2.60 -13.49 -10.94
CA THR A 48 -3.02 -12.96 -9.62
C THR A 48 -1.80 -12.60 -8.77
N ALA A 49 -0.82 -13.53 -8.65
CA ALA A 49 0.36 -13.30 -7.83
C ALA A 49 1.22 -12.15 -8.40
N ILE A 50 1.39 -12.09 -9.72
CA ILE A 50 2.12 -11.00 -10.38
C ILE A 50 1.41 -9.67 -10.13
N THR A 51 0.09 -9.60 -10.27
CA THR A 51 -0.68 -8.37 -10.04
C THR A 51 -0.56 -7.88 -8.59
N GLU A 52 -0.58 -8.79 -7.63
CA GLU A 52 -0.38 -8.45 -6.21
C GLU A 52 1.01 -7.86 -5.96
N GLN A 53 2.07 -8.49 -6.49
CA GLN A 53 3.44 -7.99 -6.34
C GLN A 53 3.63 -6.63 -7.03
N VAL A 54 3.08 -6.45 -8.24
CA VAL A 54 3.06 -5.16 -8.94
C VAL A 54 2.38 -4.09 -8.08
N GLY A 55 1.23 -4.41 -7.47
CA GLY A 55 0.51 -3.47 -6.60
C GLY A 55 1.32 -3.04 -5.38
N LEU A 56 1.94 -4.01 -4.68
CA LEU A 56 2.77 -3.74 -3.49
C LEU A 56 4.01 -2.91 -3.83
N SER A 57 4.70 -3.27 -4.92
CA SER A 57 5.88 -2.57 -5.41
C SER A 57 5.54 -1.15 -5.89
N ALA A 58 4.47 -1.00 -6.67
CA ALA A 58 4.02 0.30 -7.16
C ALA A 58 3.63 1.24 -6.01
N LEU A 59 2.94 0.72 -4.99
CA LEU A 59 2.59 1.48 -3.79
C LEU A 59 3.84 1.94 -3.02
N GLY A 60 4.83 1.04 -2.87
CA GLY A 60 6.12 1.37 -2.26
C GLY A 60 6.86 2.46 -3.03
N GLY A 61 6.94 2.32 -4.35
CA GLY A 61 7.58 3.30 -5.22
C GLY A 61 6.91 4.67 -5.20
N ALA A 62 5.58 4.71 -5.22
CA ALA A 62 4.83 5.96 -5.13
C ALA A 62 4.98 6.64 -3.75
N ALA A 63 4.96 5.85 -2.67
CA ALA A 63 5.18 6.35 -1.32
C ALA A 63 6.59 6.93 -1.15
N CYS A 64 7.61 6.24 -1.68
CA CYS A 64 8.98 6.72 -1.72
C CYS A 64 9.10 8.05 -2.46
N ASP A 65 8.51 8.14 -3.65
CA ASP A 65 8.55 9.35 -4.49
C ASP A 65 7.86 10.55 -3.81
N LEU A 66 6.79 10.32 -3.03
CA LEU A 66 6.11 11.35 -2.25
C LEU A 66 6.75 11.64 -0.90
N GLY A 67 7.68 10.81 -0.42
CA GLY A 67 8.27 10.94 0.90
C GLY A 67 7.31 10.65 2.05
N VAL A 68 6.36 9.72 1.85
CA VAL A 68 5.34 9.32 2.83
C VAL A 68 5.42 7.82 3.11
N SER A 69 4.72 7.33 4.14
CA SER A 69 4.64 5.88 4.37
C SER A 69 3.66 5.20 3.40
N ARG A 70 3.86 3.89 3.16
CA ARG A 70 2.94 3.08 2.35
C ARG A 70 1.54 3.04 2.95
N GLU A 71 1.46 2.97 4.26
CA GLU A 71 0.19 2.92 5.01
C GLU A 71 -0.60 4.21 4.82
N GLU A 72 0.07 5.37 4.93
CA GLU A 72 -0.57 6.67 4.73
C GLU A 72 -1.10 6.82 3.30
N LEU A 73 -0.30 6.41 2.31
CA LEU A 73 -0.73 6.44 0.91
C LEU A 73 -1.87 5.47 0.63
N THR A 74 -1.83 4.25 1.20
CA THR A 74 -2.92 3.27 1.09
C THR A 74 -4.23 3.82 1.64
N LEU A 75 -4.17 4.44 2.83
CA LEU A 75 -5.33 5.07 3.43
C LEU A 75 -5.86 6.25 2.61
N ALA A 76 -4.98 7.00 1.97
CA ALA A 76 -5.36 8.09 1.08
C ALA A 76 -6.12 7.58 -0.16
N PHE A 77 -5.72 6.44 -0.71
CA PHE A 77 -6.39 5.86 -1.87
C PHE A 77 -7.69 5.13 -1.55
N ALA A 78 -8.06 4.94 -0.30
CA ALA A 78 -9.29 4.23 0.08
C ALA A 78 -10.57 4.94 -0.43
N ASP A 79 -10.61 6.26 -0.38
CA ASP A 79 -11.72 7.06 -0.92
C ASP A 79 -11.26 8.45 -1.38
N GLN A 80 -12.13 9.16 -2.15
CA GLN A 80 -11.80 10.47 -2.71
C GLN A 80 -11.59 11.55 -1.63
N GLY A 81 -12.39 11.52 -0.56
CA GLY A 81 -12.27 12.51 0.50
C GLY A 81 -10.95 12.40 1.25
N ARG A 82 -10.49 11.17 1.46
CA ARG A 82 -9.17 10.90 2.08
C ARG A 82 -8.03 11.34 1.16
N LEU A 83 -8.15 11.10 -0.15
CA LEU A 83 -7.15 11.56 -1.10
C LEU A 83 -7.06 13.10 -1.13
N ASP A 84 -8.19 13.80 -1.18
CA ASP A 84 -8.22 15.25 -1.16
C ASP A 84 -7.65 15.82 0.17
N ALA A 85 -7.93 15.14 1.30
CA ALA A 85 -7.36 15.49 2.60
C ALA A 85 -5.84 15.26 2.67
N PHE A 86 -5.36 14.16 2.09
CA PHE A 86 -3.95 13.81 1.99
C PHE A 86 -3.20 14.84 1.12
N GLU A 87 -3.72 15.15 -0.08
CA GLU A 87 -3.17 16.17 -0.97
C GLU A 87 -3.04 17.52 -0.24
N LYS A 88 -4.11 17.93 0.45
CA LYS A 88 -4.13 19.18 1.24
C LYS A 88 -3.13 19.16 2.40
N LYS A 89 -3.05 18.05 3.15
CA LYS A 89 -2.15 17.89 4.29
C LYS A 89 -0.69 18.05 3.90
N HIS A 90 -0.30 17.47 2.75
CA HIS A 90 1.09 17.48 2.28
C HIS A 90 1.39 18.59 1.26
N GLY A 91 0.40 19.36 0.84
CA GLY A 91 0.56 20.38 -0.20
C GLY A 91 0.80 19.79 -1.60
N PHE A 92 0.37 18.55 -1.84
CA PHE A 92 0.51 17.91 -3.14
C PHE A 92 -0.60 18.35 -4.09
N SER A 93 -0.25 18.50 -5.36
CA SER A 93 -1.23 18.63 -6.44
C SER A 93 -1.65 17.23 -6.93
N LYS A 94 -2.82 17.13 -7.57
CA LYS A 94 -3.25 15.90 -8.27
C LYS A 94 -2.22 15.44 -9.29
N GLY A 95 -1.57 16.36 -10.00
CA GLY A 95 -0.48 16.06 -10.92
C GLY A 95 0.69 15.37 -10.22
N ARG A 96 1.09 15.86 -9.04
CA ARG A 96 2.18 15.27 -8.24
C ARG A 96 1.88 13.85 -7.78
N VAL A 97 0.64 13.60 -7.35
CA VAL A 97 0.20 12.25 -6.96
C VAL A 97 0.18 11.31 -8.17
N ASN A 98 -0.27 11.77 -9.33
CA ASN A 98 -0.26 10.98 -10.56
C ASN A 98 1.16 10.66 -11.04
N GLU A 99 2.10 11.61 -10.91
CA GLU A 99 3.52 11.39 -11.22
C GLU A 99 4.13 10.33 -10.29
N ALA A 100 3.86 10.43 -8.99
CA ALA A 100 4.32 9.44 -8.02
C ALA A 100 3.75 8.04 -8.29
N ALA A 101 2.45 7.95 -8.62
CA ALA A 101 1.85 6.67 -9.01
C ALA A 101 2.51 6.10 -10.28
N ARG A 102 2.83 6.94 -11.27
CA ARG A 102 3.56 6.53 -12.47
C ARG A 102 4.98 6.05 -12.14
N ALA A 103 5.70 6.77 -11.28
CA ALA A 103 7.03 6.37 -10.84
C ALA A 103 6.99 5.02 -10.10
N GLY A 104 5.98 4.83 -9.24
CA GLY A 104 5.76 3.56 -8.55
C GLY A 104 5.48 2.40 -9.49
N LEU A 105 4.64 2.59 -10.51
CA LEU A 105 4.37 1.57 -11.53
C LEU A 105 5.61 1.22 -12.35
N ASN A 106 6.42 2.20 -12.74
CA ASN A 106 7.68 1.95 -13.44
C ASN A 106 8.63 1.13 -12.57
N ARG A 107 8.79 1.50 -11.29
CA ARG A 107 9.59 0.72 -10.34
C ARG A 107 9.09 -0.73 -10.22
N ALA A 108 7.78 -0.94 -10.19
CA ALA A 108 7.21 -2.29 -10.12
C ALA A 108 7.56 -3.14 -11.36
N VAL A 109 7.62 -2.53 -12.54
CA VAL A 109 8.06 -3.21 -13.76
C VAL A 109 9.54 -3.57 -13.68
N ASP A 110 10.40 -2.65 -13.23
CA ASP A 110 11.84 -2.89 -13.06
C ASP A 110 12.12 -4.03 -12.07
N GLU A 111 11.43 -4.02 -10.92
CA GLU A 111 11.56 -5.06 -9.90
C GLU A 111 11.02 -6.41 -10.39
N GLY A 112 9.91 -6.40 -11.16
CA GLY A 112 9.34 -7.60 -11.77
C GLY A 112 10.24 -8.19 -12.87
N GLU A 113 10.91 -7.36 -13.67
CA GLU A 113 11.93 -7.83 -14.63
C GLU A 113 13.11 -8.48 -13.90
N GLN A 114 13.62 -7.82 -12.84
CA GLN A 114 14.70 -8.37 -12.01
C GLN A 114 14.34 -9.70 -11.36
N ALA A 115 13.08 -9.87 -10.95
CA ALA A 115 12.54 -11.11 -10.39
C ALA A 115 12.24 -12.19 -11.45
N GLY A 116 12.36 -11.87 -12.74
CA GLY A 116 12.07 -12.80 -13.84
C GLY A 116 10.58 -13.00 -14.11
N ALA A 117 9.70 -12.16 -13.55
CA ALA A 117 8.26 -12.19 -13.83
C ALA A 117 7.92 -11.62 -15.20
N PHE A 118 8.76 -10.72 -15.71
CA PHE A 118 8.69 -10.14 -17.04
C PHE A 118 10.01 -10.34 -17.77
N ASN A 119 9.96 -10.58 -19.07
CA ASN A 119 11.16 -10.46 -19.90
C ASN A 119 11.35 -8.99 -20.36
N SER A 120 12.54 -8.66 -20.89
CA SER A 120 12.90 -7.28 -21.26
C SER A 120 11.98 -6.66 -22.32
N VAL A 121 11.38 -7.46 -23.19
CA VAL A 121 10.42 -6.97 -24.19
C VAL A 121 9.08 -6.61 -23.52
N GLU A 122 8.61 -7.47 -22.60
CA GLU A 122 7.42 -7.20 -21.81
C GLU A 122 7.61 -5.97 -20.92
N ALA A 123 8.74 -5.85 -20.22
CA ALA A 123 9.07 -4.70 -19.41
C ALA A 123 9.08 -3.40 -20.25
N PHE A 124 9.71 -3.42 -21.43
CA PHE A 124 9.69 -2.28 -22.34
C PHE A 124 8.27 -1.86 -22.75
N LEU A 125 7.42 -2.85 -23.09
CA LEU A 125 6.02 -2.57 -23.46
C LEU A 125 5.21 -2.02 -22.28
N LEU A 126 5.44 -2.54 -21.08
CA LEU A 126 4.79 -2.06 -19.86
C LEU A 126 5.20 -0.61 -19.55
N HIS A 127 6.47 -0.26 -19.62
CA HIS A 127 6.94 1.12 -19.47
C HIS A 127 6.30 2.07 -20.48
N ALA A 128 6.24 1.66 -21.76
CA ALA A 128 5.58 2.44 -22.79
C ALA A 128 4.08 2.64 -22.49
N ALA A 129 3.39 1.58 -22.04
CA ALA A 129 1.98 1.64 -21.67
C ALA A 129 1.74 2.55 -20.45
N ILE A 130 2.58 2.46 -19.41
CA ILE A 130 2.54 3.34 -18.23
C ILE A 130 2.77 4.80 -18.64
N GLY A 131 3.69 5.05 -19.57
CA GLY A 131 3.96 6.38 -20.10
C GLY A 131 2.72 7.05 -20.72
N LEU A 132 1.89 6.27 -21.40
CA LEU A 132 0.69 6.73 -22.10
C LEU A 132 -0.60 6.65 -21.23
N ALA A 133 -0.56 5.93 -20.12
CA ALA A 133 -1.75 5.65 -19.31
C ALA A 133 -2.31 6.92 -18.65
N PRO A 134 -3.64 7.12 -18.68
CA PRO A 134 -4.32 8.14 -17.88
C PRO A 134 -4.39 7.69 -16.41
N ILE A 135 -3.36 8.02 -15.63
CA ILE A 135 -3.19 7.54 -14.25
C ILE A 135 -4.36 7.94 -13.34
N ASP A 136 -4.91 9.13 -13.52
CA ASP A 136 -6.10 9.60 -12.80
C ASP A 136 -7.30 8.64 -12.96
N LYS A 137 -7.53 8.12 -14.16
CA LYS A 137 -8.57 7.14 -14.43
C LYS A 137 -8.26 5.76 -13.85
N LEU A 138 -6.99 5.37 -13.89
CA LEU A 138 -6.53 4.12 -13.26
C LEU A 138 -6.78 4.16 -11.74
N ILE A 139 -6.41 5.24 -11.07
CA ILE A 139 -6.65 5.43 -9.63
C ILE A 139 -8.15 5.39 -9.32
N SER A 140 -8.98 6.06 -10.13
CA SER A 140 -10.43 6.06 -9.93
C SER A 140 -11.05 4.68 -10.12
N TYR A 141 -10.56 3.90 -11.10
CA TYR A 141 -11.00 2.53 -11.36
C TYR A 141 -10.64 1.56 -10.22
N VAL A 142 -9.39 1.59 -9.76
CA VAL A 142 -8.95 0.78 -8.60
C VAL A 142 -9.80 1.07 -7.37
N ARG A 143 -10.09 2.34 -7.11
CA ARG A 143 -10.95 2.76 -6.00
C ARG A 143 -12.36 2.21 -6.10
N GLN A 144 -12.94 2.17 -7.28
CA GLN A 144 -14.28 1.59 -7.50
C GLN A 144 -14.33 0.09 -7.19
N TYR A 145 -13.21 -0.61 -7.32
CA TYR A 145 -13.10 -2.03 -6.97
C TYR A 145 -12.88 -2.28 -5.48
N LEU A 146 -12.38 -1.31 -4.73
CA LEU A 146 -12.09 -1.41 -3.30
C LEU A 146 -13.25 -0.94 -2.41
N SER A 147 -14.26 -0.30 -2.98
CA SER A 147 -15.47 0.19 -2.30
C SER A 147 -16.64 -0.79 -2.43
#